data_27bbd03050dd5d4ea5745373fff85f28
#
_entry.id   27bbd03050dd5d4ea5745373fff85f28
#
_cell.length_a   1.000
_cell.length_b   1.000
_cell.length_c   1.000
_cell.angle_alpha   90.00
_cell.angle_beta   90.00
_cell.angle_gamma   90.00
#
_symmetry.space_group_name_H-M   'P 1'
#
loop_
_entity.id
_entity.type
_entity.pdbx_description
1 polymer ?
#
loop_
_entity_poly.entity_id
_entity_poly.type
_entity_poly.pdbx_seq_one_letter_code
_entity_poly.pdbx_strand_id
1 'polypeptide(L)'
;MNITQLWIYPIKSCGGVQLSEAKLGERGLEHDRQWMLVDREGNLITQREIPKLVWVRPSISDNELNVSAPDMPDLSLERSATGETKRVRVWGDHMDAFVLPQACEWFEGYTEREVDLVYIPDSSPRPMNPNFGTRHLTFVDGNPLHIISETSVAELNSRLEKPVGLERFRANIIFSDAEPYAEDTWTKISIDDIEFDVYEACQRCVMLN
;
A
#
# COMPACT_ATOMS: atom_id res chain seq x y z
N MET A 1 -6.30 23.63 5.95
CA MET A 1 -5.46 22.43 5.72
C MET A 1 -5.38 22.20 4.22
N ASN A 2 -4.20 21.90 3.71
CA ASN A 2 -3.99 21.64 2.27
C ASN A 2 -3.38 20.26 2.09
N ILE A 3 -3.87 19.47 1.13
CA ILE A 3 -3.19 18.25 0.70
C ILE A 3 -1.92 18.67 -0.03
N THR A 4 -0.78 18.18 0.44
CA THR A 4 0.54 18.48 -0.16
C THR A 4 1.06 17.34 -1.00
N GLN A 5 0.68 16.09 -0.69
CA GLN A 5 1.09 14.93 -1.46
C GLN A 5 0.00 13.85 -1.45
N LEU A 6 -0.13 13.16 -2.58
CA LEU A 6 -0.94 11.96 -2.74
C LEU A 6 -0.03 10.80 -3.14
N TRP A 7 -0.21 9.64 -2.50
CA TRP A 7 0.59 8.46 -2.74
C TRP A 7 -0.26 7.20 -2.85
N ILE A 8 0.13 6.32 -3.75
CA ILE A 8 -0.31 4.92 -3.75
C ILE A 8 0.90 4.00 -3.65
N TYR A 9 0.68 2.78 -3.22
CA TYR A 9 1.69 1.74 -3.09
C TYR A 9 1.18 0.49 -3.82
N PRO A 10 1.26 0.44 -5.15
CA PRO A 10 0.57 -0.59 -5.95
C PRO A 10 0.87 -2.00 -5.47
N ILE A 11 2.15 -2.31 -5.25
CA ILE A 11 2.59 -3.61 -4.74
C ILE A 11 2.86 -3.47 -3.23
N LYS A 12 2.18 -4.30 -2.42
CA LYS A 12 2.41 -4.33 -0.97
C LYS A 12 3.88 -4.57 -0.66
N SER A 13 4.44 -3.80 0.28
CA SER A 13 5.84 -3.82 0.69
C SER A 13 6.86 -3.25 -0.33
N CYS A 14 6.46 -2.86 -1.53
CA CYS A 14 7.32 -2.19 -2.51
C CYS A 14 7.28 -0.65 -2.38
N GLY A 15 8.01 0.06 -3.20
CA GLY A 15 8.04 1.53 -3.26
C GLY A 15 6.67 2.13 -3.56
N GLY A 16 6.51 3.40 -3.26
CA GLY A 16 5.31 4.18 -3.56
C GLY A 16 5.40 4.94 -4.89
N VAL A 17 4.25 5.38 -5.36
CA VAL A 17 4.07 6.26 -6.52
C VAL A 17 3.39 7.53 -6.04
N GLN A 18 4.03 8.67 -6.25
CA GLN A 18 3.42 9.97 -5.99
C GLN A 18 2.51 10.35 -7.15
N LEU A 19 1.34 10.87 -6.82
CA LEU A 19 0.31 11.24 -7.79
C LEU A 19 0.00 12.75 -7.70
N SER A 20 -0.36 13.36 -8.83
CA SER A 20 -0.93 14.71 -8.87
C SER A 20 -2.43 14.70 -8.58
N GLU A 21 -3.10 13.61 -8.90
CA GLU A 21 -4.52 13.35 -8.64
C GLU A 21 -4.71 11.86 -8.33
N ALA A 22 -5.73 11.53 -7.55
CA ALA A 22 -6.04 10.16 -7.19
C ALA A 22 -7.55 9.92 -7.28
N LYS A 23 -7.94 8.78 -7.82
CA LYS A 23 -9.33 8.36 -7.87
C LYS A 23 -9.67 7.50 -6.65
N LEU A 24 -10.73 7.88 -5.95
CA LEU A 24 -11.26 7.11 -4.82
C LEU A 24 -12.26 6.08 -5.34
N GLY A 25 -11.94 4.81 -5.10
CA GLY A 25 -12.80 3.67 -5.36
C GLY A 25 -13.45 3.10 -4.09
N GLU A 26 -14.13 1.98 -4.24
CA GLU A 26 -14.80 1.31 -3.12
C GLU A 26 -13.83 0.75 -2.07
N ARG A 27 -12.58 0.45 -2.46
CA ARG A 27 -11.55 -0.18 -1.63
C ARG A 27 -10.43 0.76 -1.19
N GLY A 28 -10.59 2.07 -1.38
CA GLY A 28 -9.58 3.10 -1.15
C GLY A 28 -9.14 3.76 -2.46
N LEU A 29 -7.91 4.29 -2.52
CA LEU A 29 -7.39 4.86 -3.75
C LEU A 29 -7.18 3.75 -4.79
N GLU A 30 -7.55 4.07 -6.04
CA GLU A 30 -7.39 3.14 -7.16
C GLU A 30 -5.92 2.71 -7.27
N HIS A 31 -5.69 1.42 -7.47
CA HIS A 31 -4.37 0.76 -7.53
C HIS A 31 -3.57 0.71 -6.23
N ASP A 32 -4.09 1.17 -5.10
CA ASP A 32 -3.37 1.06 -3.83
C ASP A 32 -3.41 -0.38 -3.29
N ARG A 33 -2.23 -0.99 -3.12
CA ARG A 33 -2.02 -2.37 -2.61
C ARG A 33 -2.90 -3.42 -3.31
N GLN A 34 -3.09 -3.30 -4.63
CA GLN A 34 -3.80 -4.31 -5.42
C GLN A 34 -2.94 -5.53 -5.74
N TRP A 35 -1.63 -5.41 -5.62
CA TRP A 35 -0.66 -6.51 -5.83
C TRP A 35 0.11 -6.81 -4.56
N MET A 36 0.52 -8.08 -4.43
CA MET A 36 1.23 -8.57 -3.26
C MET A 36 2.14 -9.75 -3.63
N LEU A 37 3.29 -9.84 -2.99
CA LEU A 37 4.13 -11.03 -3.06
C LEU A 37 3.70 -12.05 -2.01
N VAL A 38 3.65 -13.31 -2.42
CA VAL A 38 3.35 -14.45 -1.55
C VAL A 38 4.35 -15.57 -1.76
N ASP A 39 4.51 -16.42 -0.75
CA ASP A 39 5.24 -17.69 -0.86
C ASP A 39 4.42 -18.75 -1.61
N ARG A 40 4.98 -19.97 -1.74
CA ARG A 40 4.29 -21.08 -2.40
C ARG A 40 3.00 -21.49 -1.70
N GLU A 41 2.91 -21.32 -0.39
CA GLU A 41 1.73 -21.59 0.43
C GLU A 41 0.70 -20.46 0.41
N GLY A 42 0.98 -19.34 -0.26
CA GLY A 42 0.10 -18.17 -0.35
C GLY A 42 0.21 -17.21 0.83
N ASN A 43 1.22 -17.32 1.67
CA ASN A 43 1.43 -16.38 2.77
C ASN A 43 2.09 -15.10 2.27
N LEU A 44 1.64 -13.98 2.81
CA LEU A 44 2.20 -12.66 2.55
C LEU A 44 3.71 -12.59 2.81
N ILE A 45 4.47 -12.08 1.84
CA ILE A 45 5.89 -11.69 1.98
C ILE A 45 6.01 -10.19 2.17
N THR A 46 6.82 -9.76 3.13
CA THR A 46 6.95 -8.36 3.50
C THR A 46 8.41 -7.87 3.48
N GLN A 47 8.59 -6.55 3.58
CA GLN A 47 9.91 -5.94 3.82
C GLN A 47 10.60 -6.44 5.10
N ARG A 48 9.86 -7.01 6.07
CA ARG A 48 10.46 -7.60 7.27
C ARG A 48 11.32 -8.80 6.93
N GLU A 49 10.92 -9.57 5.93
CA GLU A 49 11.63 -10.77 5.47
C GLU A 49 12.61 -10.45 4.34
N ILE A 50 12.23 -9.50 3.47
CA ILE A 50 13.03 -9.09 2.30
C ILE A 50 13.13 -7.55 2.26
N PRO A 51 14.05 -6.94 3.02
CA PRO A 51 14.16 -5.47 3.10
C PRO A 51 14.36 -4.78 1.75
N LYS A 52 15.02 -5.44 0.80
CA LYS A 52 15.27 -4.87 -0.55
C LYS A 52 14.01 -4.62 -1.38
N LEU A 53 12.84 -5.13 -0.97
CA LEU A 53 11.56 -4.80 -1.63
C LEU A 53 11.25 -3.30 -1.63
N VAL A 54 11.78 -2.52 -0.70
CA VAL A 54 11.65 -1.07 -0.67
C VAL A 54 12.23 -0.39 -1.93
N TRP A 55 13.19 -1.03 -2.60
CA TRP A 55 13.82 -0.52 -3.81
C TRP A 55 13.07 -0.90 -5.09
N VAL A 56 12.10 -1.77 -5.04
CA VAL A 56 11.20 -2.06 -6.15
C VAL A 56 10.32 -0.84 -6.40
N ARG A 57 10.36 -0.28 -7.60
CA ARG A 57 9.66 0.93 -8.02
C ARG A 57 8.54 0.57 -8.99
N PRO A 58 7.29 0.43 -8.52
CA PRO A 58 6.15 0.30 -9.41
C PRO A 58 5.80 1.66 -10.03
N SER A 59 5.23 1.63 -11.22
CA SER A 59 4.51 2.75 -11.81
C SER A 59 3.29 2.24 -12.55
N ILE A 60 2.23 3.05 -12.62
CA ILE A 60 0.97 2.70 -13.25
C ILE A 60 0.79 3.57 -14.49
N SER A 61 0.52 2.95 -15.62
CA SER A 61 -0.02 3.57 -16.81
C SER A 61 -1.44 3.05 -17.07
N ASP A 62 -2.11 3.53 -18.13
CA ASP A 62 -3.53 3.23 -18.39
C ASP A 62 -3.88 1.73 -18.33
N ASN A 63 -3.03 0.88 -18.86
CA ASN A 63 -3.27 -0.57 -18.94
C ASN A 63 -2.16 -1.43 -18.32
N GLU A 64 -1.10 -0.83 -17.77
CA GLU A 64 0.08 -1.58 -17.35
C GLU A 64 0.53 -1.22 -15.94
N LEU A 65 1.00 -2.24 -15.23
CA LEU A 65 1.85 -2.13 -14.06
C LEU A 65 3.30 -2.31 -14.54
N ASN A 66 4.09 -1.25 -14.46
CA ASN A 66 5.52 -1.30 -14.75
C ASN A 66 6.29 -1.41 -13.44
N VAL A 67 7.33 -2.20 -13.43
CA VAL A 67 8.15 -2.48 -12.24
C VAL A 67 9.61 -2.37 -12.62
N SER A 68 10.38 -1.61 -11.82
CA SER A 68 11.84 -1.56 -11.93
C SER A 68 12.49 -1.77 -10.57
N ALA A 69 13.73 -2.24 -10.55
CA ALA A 69 14.55 -2.38 -9.36
C ALA A 69 16.05 -2.32 -9.76
N PRO A 70 16.95 -2.00 -8.81
CA PRO A 70 18.38 -2.04 -9.07
C PRO A 70 18.83 -3.40 -9.62
N ASP A 71 19.68 -3.36 -10.65
CA ASP A 71 20.27 -4.53 -11.30
C ASP A 71 19.30 -5.51 -11.95
N MET A 72 18.05 -5.09 -12.17
CA MET A 72 17.02 -5.88 -12.85
C MET A 72 16.56 -5.20 -14.14
N PRO A 73 16.19 -5.98 -15.18
CA PRO A 73 15.50 -5.41 -16.33
C PRO A 73 14.13 -4.87 -15.93
N ASP A 74 13.66 -3.85 -16.64
CA ASP A 74 12.29 -3.36 -16.45
C ASP A 74 11.28 -4.46 -16.83
N LEU A 75 10.20 -4.54 -16.04
CA LEU A 75 9.09 -5.47 -16.25
C LEU A 75 7.81 -4.68 -16.50
N SER A 76 7.09 -5.01 -17.58
CA SER A 76 5.75 -4.49 -17.84
C SER A 76 4.74 -5.65 -17.81
N LEU A 77 3.65 -5.43 -17.08
CA LEU A 77 2.57 -6.39 -16.87
C LEU A 77 1.24 -5.76 -17.23
N GLU A 78 0.34 -6.52 -17.84
CA GLU A 78 -1.04 -6.09 -17.92
C GLU A 78 -1.61 -5.86 -16.52
N ARG A 79 -2.29 -4.72 -16.34
CA ARG A 79 -2.84 -4.31 -15.03
C ARG A 79 -3.95 -5.24 -14.54
N SER A 80 -4.77 -5.74 -15.44
CA SER A 80 -5.83 -6.69 -15.12
C SER A 80 -5.33 -8.12 -15.28
N ALA A 81 -5.21 -8.84 -14.19
CA ALA A 81 -4.91 -10.26 -14.24
C ALA A 81 -6.19 -11.08 -14.36
N THR A 82 -6.20 -11.98 -15.31
CA THR A 82 -7.13 -13.11 -15.40
C THR A 82 -6.28 -14.36 -15.50
N GLY A 83 -6.64 -15.43 -14.82
CA GLY A 83 -5.86 -16.67 -14.92
C GLY A 83 -5.98 -17.55 -13.68
N GLU A 84 -4.88 -18.21 -13.35
CA GLU A 84 -4.82 -19.11 -12.22
C GLU A 84 -5.11 -18.40 -10.91
N THR A 85 -6.03 -18.97 -10.13
CA THR A 85 -6.41 -18.45 -8.82
C THR A 85 -5.62 -19.17 -7.74
N LYS A 86 -5.03 -18.39 -6.83
CA LYS A 86 -4.33 -18.88 -5.65
C LYS A 86 -5.03 -18.40 -4.38
N ARG A 87 -5.20 -19.29 -3.41
CA ARG A 87 -5.65 -18.91 -2.07
C ARG A 87 -4.52 -18.24 -1.33
N VAL A 88 -4.70 -16.98 -0.92
CA VAL A 88 -3.66 -16.19 -0.25
C VAL A 88 -4.11 -15.72 1.12
N ARG A 89 -3.12 -15.34 1.95
CA ARG A 89 -3.36 -14.89 3.32
C ARG A 89 -2.67 -13.56 3.60
N VAL A 90 -3.45 -12.60 4.09
CA VAL A 90 -2.94 -11.33 4.66
C VAL A 90 -3.31 -11.31 6.13
N TRP A 91 -2.34 -11.46 7.01
CA TRP A 91 -2.52 -11.63 8.45
C TRP A 91 -3.48 -12.80 8.76
N GLY A 92 -4.69 -12.54 9.26
CA GLY A 92 -5.71 -13.53 9.53
C GLY A 92 -6.72 -13.76 8.40
N ASP A 93 -6.70 -12.91 7.35
CA ASP A 93 -7.68 -12.95 6.28
C ASP A 93 -7.24 -13.87 5.15
N HIS A 94 -8.15 -14.68 4.64
CA HIS A 94 -7.95 -15.53 3.47
C HIS A 94 -8.83 -15.07 2.31
N MET A 95 -8.24 -14.95 1.13
CA MET A 95 -8.95 -14.57 -0.09
C MET A 95 -8.34 -15.23 -1.31
N ASP A 96 -9.06 -15.20 -2.43
CA ASP A 96 -8.55 -15.68 -3.69
C ASP A 96 -7.96 -14.52 -4.49
N ALA A 97 -6.82 -14.73 -5.11
CA ALA A 97 -6.10 -13.76 -5.93
C ALA A 97 -5.59 -14.43 -7.21
N PHE A 98 -5.49 -13.66 -8.29
CA PHE A 98 -4.89 -14.16 -9.52
C PHE A 98 -3.37 -14.12 -9.45
N VAL A 99 -2.72 -15.19 -9.88
CA VAL A 99 -1.26 -15.24 -10.05
C VAL A 99 -0.90 -14.53 -11.35
N LEU A 100 0.20 -13.77 -11.34
CA LEU A 100 0.81 -13.17 -12.54
C LEU A 100 2.10 -13.94 -12.90
N PRO A 101 2.01 -15.00 -13.72
CA PRO A 101 3.16 -15.86 -13.98
C PRO A 101 4.35 -15.12 -14.60
N GLN A 102 4.09 -14.11 -15.45
CA GLN A 102 5.14 -13.29 -16.08
C GLN A 102 6.00 -12.50 -15.10
N ALA A 103 5.46 -12.25 -13.89
CA ALA A 103 6.17 -11.55 -12.82
C ALA A 103 6.96 -12.50 -11.91
N CYS A 104 6.60 -13.79 -11.84
CA CYS A 104 7.20 -14.71 -10.88
C CYS A 104 8.71 -14.84 -11.10
N GLU A 105 9.15 -15.12 -12.32
CA GLU A 105 10.57 -15.24 -12.65
C GLU A 105 11.36 -13.97 -12.31
N TRP A 106 10.79 -12.80 -12.60
CA TRP A 106 11.42 -11.53 -12.29
C TRP A 106 11.59 -11.32 -10.78
N PHE A 107 10.52 -11.56 -10.01
CA PHE A 107 10.57 -11.40 -8.55
C PHE A 107 11.40 -12.49 -7.88
N GLU A 108 11.39 -13.73 -8.38
CA GLU A 108 12.29 -14.79 -7.90
C GLU A 108 13.75 -14.41 -8.12
N GLY A 109 14.10 -13.90 -9.30
CA GLY A 109 15.45 -13.40 -9.59
C GLY A 109 15.84 -12.25 -8.66
N TYR A 110 14.94 -11.29 -8.43
CA TYR A 110 15.21 -10.17 -7.53
C TYR A 110 15.29 -10.58 -6.07
N THR A 111 14.36 -11.40 -5.59
CA THR A 111 14.27 -11.76 -4.16
C THR A 111 15.18 -12.91 -3.76
N GLU A 112 15.66 -13.70 -4.72
CA GLU A 112 16.39 -14.95 -4.52
C GLU A 112 15.59 -15.98 -3.73
N ARG A 113 14.26 -15.95 -3.89
CA ARG A 113 13.30 -16.84 -3.23
C ARG A 113 12.18 -17.19 -4.20
N GLU A 114 11.60 -18.36 -4.01
CA GLU A 114 10.37 -18.74 -4.71
C GLU A 114 9.20 -17.89 -4.21
N VAL A 115 8.68 -17.04 -5.08
CA VAL A 115 7.59 -16.10 -4.79
C VAL A 115 6.66 -15.98 -5.97
N ASP A 116 5.38 -15.74 -5.69
CA ASP A 116 4.41 -15.36 -6.72
C ASP A 116 3.98 -13.89 -6.51
N LEU A 117 3.86 -13.13 -7.60
CA LEU A 117 3.12 -11.88 -7.58
C LEU A 117 1.65 -12.19 -7.82
N VAL A 118 0.78 -11.72 -6.92
CA VAL A 118 -0.66 -11.92 -7.01
C VAL A 118 -1.42 -10.60 -7.08
N TYR A 119 -2.58 -10.62 -7.74
CA TYR A 119 -3.50 -9.50 -7.90
C TYR A 119 -4.85 -9.83 -7.27
N ILE A 120 -5.40 -8.90 -6.47
CA ILE A 120 -6.73 -9.05 -5.90
C ILE A 120 -7.79 -8.45 -6.84
N PRO A 121 -8.68 -9.26 -7.44
CA PRO A 121 -9.77 -8.74 -8.26
C PRO A 121 -10.88 -8.14 -7.40
N ASP A 122 -11.71 -7.28 -7.99
CA ASP A 122 -12.83 -6.67 -7.30
C ASP A 122 -13.86 -7.70 -6.82
N SER A 123 -13.95 -8.83 -7.50
CA SER A 123 -14.82 -9.95 -7.12
C SER A 123 -14.34 -10.73 -5.88
N SER A 124 -13.09 -10.56 -5.46
CA SER A 124 -12.56 -11.29 -4.29
C SER A 124 -12.92 -10.56 -3.00
N PRO A 125 -13.71 -11.18 -2.09
CA PRO A 125 -14.11 -10.53 -0.86
C PRO A 125 -12.95 -10.52 0.14
N ARG A 126 -12.63 -9.34 0.66
CA ARG A 126 -11.83 -9.14 1.87
C ARG A 126 -12.50 -8.09 2.72
N PRO A 127 -13.46 -8.46 3.58
CA PRO A 127 -14.20 -7.49 4.37
C PRO A 127 -13.27 -6.76 5.36
N MET A 128 -13.49 -5.47 5.52
CA MET A 128 -12.85 -4.72 6.61
C MET A 128 -13.43 -5.13 7.97
N ASN A 129 -12.79 -4.66 9.04
CA ASN A 129 -13.33 -4.87 10.39
C ASN A 129 -14.78 -4.35 10.46
N PRO A 130 -15.76 -5.17 10.85
CA PRO A 130 -17.19 -4.80 10.85
C PRO A 130 -17.52 -3.62 11.78
N ASN A 131 -16.67 -3.34 12.76
CA ASN A 131 -16.81 -2.14 13.59
C ASN A 131 -16.55 -0.84 12.82
N PHE A 132 -15.87 -0.92 11.68
CA PHE A 132 -15.47 0.23 10.86
C PHE A 132 -16.27 0.34 9.56
N GLY A 133 -17.07 -0.65 9.19
CA GLY A 133 -17.93 -0.60 8.01
C GLY A 133 -18.10 -1.93 7.30
N THR A 134 -18.68 -1.87 6.10
CA THR A 134 -19.03 -3.06 5.30
C THR A 134 -18.26 -3.15 3.98
N ARG A 135 -17.26 -2.29 3.78
CA ARG A 135 -16.47 -2.26 2.55
C ARG A 135 -15.48 -3.42 2.48
N HIS A 136 -14.96 -3.65 1.29
CA HIS A 136 -13.88 -4.59 1.06
C HIS A 136 -12.53 -3.87 0.98
N LEU A 137 -11.47 -4.58 1.34
CA LEU A 137 -10.09 -4.10 1.32
C LEU A 137 -9.33 -4.68 0.11
N THR A 138 -8.28 -3.98 -0.31
CA THR A 138 -7.18 -4.52 -1.10
C THR A 138 -6.20 -5.28 -0.17
N PHE A 139 -4.94 -5.42 -0.55
CA PHE A 139 -3.92 -6.00 0.35
C PHE A 139 -3.37 -5.02 1.40
N VAL A 140 -4.11 -3.95 1.74
CA VAL A 140 -3.77 -3.06 2.87
C VAL A 140 -3.73 -3.82 4.20
N ASP A 141 -3.12 -3.23 5.24
CA ASP A 141 -3.01 -3.92 6.54
C ASP A 141 -4.35 -3.95 7.30
N GLY A 142 -5.03 -2.84 7.46
CA GLY A 142 -6.28 -2.76 8.22
C GLY A 142 -7.32 -1.84 7.60
N ASN A 143 -6.94 -0.61 7.25
CA ASN A 143 -7.85 0.40 6.73
C ASN A 143 -7.46 0.82 5.31
N PRO A 144 -8.42 1.25 4.47
CA PRO A 144 -8.16 1.53 3.05
C PRO A 144 -7.30 2.76 2.80
N LEU A 145 -7.30 3.72 3.74
CA LEU A 145 -6.54 4.97 3.62
C LEU A 145 -5.76 5.26 4.90
N HIS A 146 -4.58 5.83 4.72
CA HIS A 146 -3.75 6.36 5.79
C HIS A 146 -3.44 7.83 5.50
N ILE A 147 -3.70 8.69 6.46
CA ILE A 147 -3.39 10.12 6.40
C ILE A 147 -2.31 10.47 7.44
N ILE A 148 -1.50 11.48 7.15
CA ILE A 148 -0.50 12.00 8.09
C ILE A 148 -0.22 13.48 7.83
N SER A 149 0.04 14.23 8.89
CA SER A 149 0.43 15.62 8.80
C SER A 149 1.93 15.78 8.65
N GLU A 150 2.36 16.73 7.80
CA GLU A 150 3.77 17.14 7.71
C GLU A 150 4.28 17.71 9.04
N THR A 151 3.42 18.43 9.77
CA THR A 151 3.75 19.03 11.07
C THR A 151 3.97 17.97 12.14
N SER A 152 3.21 16.88 12.12
CA SER A 152 3.40 15.73 13.02
C SER A 152 4.74 15.03 12.78
N VAL A 153 5.11 14.83 11.51
CA VAL A 153 6.41 14.24 11.17
C VAL A 153 7.56 15.20 11.47
N ALA A 154 7.38 16.50 11.25
CA ALA A 154 8.40 17.51 11.60
C ALA A 154 8.63 17.56 13.11
N GLU A 155 7.56 17.49 13.91
CA GLU A 155 7.65 17.47 15.36
C GLU A 155 8.33 16.17 15.84
N LEU A 156 7.96 15.00 15.31
CA LEU A 156 8.65 13.74 15.57
C LEU A 156 10.14 13.85 15.26
N ASN A 157 10.50 14.38 14.09
CA ASN A 157 11.89 14.55 13.67
C ASN A 157 12.69 15.48 14.57
N SER A 158 12.03 16.45 15.25
CA SER A 158 12.69 17.32 16.22
C SER A 158 13.22 16.58 17.45
N ARG A 159 12.72 15.38 17.71
CA ARG A 159 13.12 14.51 18.83
C ARG A 159 14.05 13.38 18.43
N LEU A 160 14.23 13.14 17.12
CA LEU A 160 15.05 12.04 16.62
C LEU A 160 16.49 12.49 16.35
N GLU A 161 17.47 11.66 16.69
CA GLU A 161 18.88 11.91 16.32
C GLU A 161 19.05 11.88 14.79
N LYS A 162 18.29 11.02 14.11
CA LYS A 162 18.28 10.92 12.63
C LYS A 162 16.86 11.11 12.14
N PRO A 163 16.58 12.20 11.41
CA PRO A 163 15.28 12.44 10.82
C PRO A 163 14.85 11.31 9.89
N VAL A 164 13.56 11.03 9.87
CA VAL A 164 12.91 10.07 8.96
C VAL A 164 12.08 10.82 7.92
N GLY A 165 12.06 10.31 6.70
CA GLY A 165 11.23 10.86 5.63
C GLY A 165 9.76 10.45 5.75
N LEU A 166 8.89 11.25 5.14
CA LEU A 166 7.44 10.99 5.07
C LEU A 166 7.11 9.63 4.42
N GLU A 167 7.92 9.23 3.43
CA GLU A 167 7.77 7.96 2.70
C GLU A 167 7.83 6.71 3.60
N ARG A 168 8.49 6.80 4.76
CA ARG A 168 8.57 5.69 5.72
C ARG A 168 7.21 5.37 6.35
N PHE A 169 6.36 6.36 6.45
CA PHE A 169 5.00 6.18 7.00
C PHE A 169 4.03 5.56 6.01
N ARG A 170 4.36 5.58 4.71
CA ARG A 170 3.55 5.00 3.64
C ARG A 170 2.10 5.49 3.65
N ALA A 171 1.92 6.78 3.97
CA ALA A 171 0.61 7.42 3.97
C ALA A 171 0.12 7.63 2.53
N ASN A 172 -1.19 7.60 2.35
CA ASN A 172 -1.84 7.87 1.08
C ASN A 172 -2.06 9.38 0.87
N ILE A 173 -2.40 10.10 1.94
CA ILE A 173 -2.67 11.53 1.91
C ILE A 173 -1.78 12.21 2.94
N ILE A 174 -0.96 13.14 2.48
CA ILE A 174 -0.12 13.98 3.32
C ILE A 174 -0.67 15.39 3.22
N PHE A 175 -0.80 16.06 4.35
CA PHE A 175 -1.36 17.41 4.42
C PHE A 175 -0.53 18.33 5.32
N SER A 176 -0.71 19.64 5.13
CA SER A 176 -0.10 20.71 5.92
C SER A 176 -1.13 21.49 6.73
N ASP A 177 -0.63 22.49 7.47
CA ASP A 177 -1.43 23.52 8.15
C ASP A 177 -2.34 22.97 9.28
N ALA A 178 -1.90 21.92 9.96
CA ALA A 178 -2.52 21.44 11.20
C ALA A 178 -1.50 21.51 12.35
N GLU A 179 -1.99 21.57 13.59
CA GLU A 179 -1.14 21.37 14.75
C GLU A 179 -0.58 19.93 14.75
N PRO A 180 0.63 19.72 15.26
CA PRO A 180 1.20 18.37 15.34
C PRO A 180 0.27 17.41 16.08
N TYR A 181 0.05 16.23 15.48
CA TYR A 181 -0.81 15.14 16.00
C TYR A 181 -2.29 15.49 16.13
N ALA A 182 -2.75 16.58 15.50
CA ALA A 182 -4.18 16.91 15.50
C ALA A 182 -5.01 15.77 14.87
N GLU A 183 -4.47 15.09 13.85
CA GLU A 183 -5.10 13.96 13.19
C GLU A 183 -5.42 12.78 14.11
N ASP A 184 -4.71 12.61 15.22
CA ASP A 184 -4.94 11.53 16.18
C ASP A 184 -6.26 11.69 16.95
N THR A 185 -6.83 12.89 16.94
CA THR A 185 -8.08 13.20 17.65
C THR A 185 -9.30 13.26 16.73
N TRP A 186 -9.11 13.17 15.43
CA TRP A 186 -10.19 13.30 14.49
C TRP A 186 -11.06 12.04 14.44
N THR A 187 -12.34 12.25 14.26
CA THR A 187 -13.31 11.18 14.01
C THR A 187 -13.87 11.25 12.60
N LYS A 188 -13.80 12.44 11.99
CA LYS A 188 -14.22 12.70 10.61
C LYS A 188 -13.34 13.77 9.98
N ILE A 189 -13.16 13.66 8.67
CA ILE A 189 -12.55 14.70 7.84
C ILE A 189 -13.34 14.85 6.55
N SER A 190 -13.29 16.03 5.94
CA SER A 190 -13.84 16.27 4.60
C SER A 190 -12.73 16.77 3.69
N ILE A 191 -12.68 16.22 2.49
CA ILE A 191 -11.82 16.66 1.40
C ILE A 191 -12.75 16.98 0.24
N ASP A 192 -12.87 18.25 -0.11
CA ASP A 192 -13.91 18.76 -0.99
C ASP A 192 -15.29 18.29 -0.52
N ASP A 193 -16.05 17.61 -1.37
CA ASP A 193 -17.40 17.10 -1.08
C ASP A 193 -17.38 15.65 -0.53
N ILE A 194 -16.20 15.06 -0.25
CA ILE A 194 -16.07 13.69 0.23
C ILE A 194 -15.83 13.68 1.74
N GLU A 195 -16.69 13.00 2.48
CA GLU A 195 -16.55 12.78 3.92
C GLU A 195 -15.90 11.42 4.19
N PHE A 196 -14.93 11.41 5.11
CA PHE A 196 -14.24 10.21 5.58
C PHE A 196 -14.41 10.06 7.08
N ASP A 197 -14.72 8.84 7.53
CA ASP A 197 -14.63 8.48 8.93
C ASP A 197 -13.18 8.14 9.30
N VAL A 198 -12.70 8.66 10.42
CA VAL A 198 -11.39 8.35 10.96
C VAL A 198 -11.58 7.34 12.10
N TYR A 199 -11.09 6.12 11.90
CA TYR A 199 -11.40 5.01 12.81
C TYR A 199 -10.40 4.86 13.95
N GLU A 200 -9.11 4.97 13.63
CA GLU A 200 -8.06 4.72 14.62
C GLU A 200 -6.74 5.39 14.23
N ALA A 201 -5.91 5.68 15.22
CA ALA A 201 -4.52 6.06 14.99
C ALA A 201 -3.75 4.86 14.43
N CYS A 202 -3.00 5.08 13.33
CA CYS A 202 -2.26 4.01 12.67
C CYS A 202 -1.10 3.51 13.54
N GLN A 203 -1.21 2.28 14.03
CA GLN A 203 -0.15 1.65 14.81
C GLN A 203 1.11 1.46 13.97
N ARG A 204 2.26 1.89 14.52
CA ARG A 204 3.54 1.79 13.85
C ARG A 204 4.23 0.47 14.16
N CYS A 205 4.78 -0.15 13.14
CA CYS A 205 5.57 -1.36 13.30
C CYS A 205 7.07 -1.04 13.34
N VAL A 206 7.88 -2.04 13.68
CA VAL A 206 9.36 -1.97 13.73
C VAL A 206 10.02 -1.50 12.43
N MET A 207 9.32 -1.50 11.30
CA MET A 207 9.84 -1.05 10.00
C MET A 207 10.14 0.45 9.92
N LEU A 208 9.72 1.24 10.91
CA LEU A 208 10.07 2.67 11.00
C LEU A 208 11.43 2.91 11.65
N ASN A 209 11.98 1.94 12.35
CA ASN A 209 13.26 2.03 13.05
C ASN A 209 14.45 1.82 12.12
#